data_2e4d5b1c387659c3f3a3a3e6824be9b8
#
_entry.id   2e4d5b1c387659c3f3a3a3e6824be9b8
#
_cell.length_a   1.000
_cell.length_b   1.000
_cell.length_c   1.000
_cell.angle_alpha   90.00
_cell.angle_beta   90.00
_cell.angle_gamma   90.00
#
_symmetry.space_group_name_H-M   'P 1'
#
loop_
_entity.id
_entity.type
_entity.pdbx_description
1 polymer ?
#
loop_
_entity_poly.entity_id
_entity_poly.type
_entity_poly.pdbx_seq_one_letter_code
_entity_poly.pdbx_strand_id
1 'polypeptide(L)'
;LNMDVFLTPYESLEFTAGMYNIPRKERLTKEILEIVGLTEQSHAYARTLSGGMKRRMLVAKAMVHSPPILILDEPTAGVDVALRQKLWDNVRSLNDSGVTIVLTTHYLEEAEELCDHVAILNHGEVMVSKTKSDLLKSAGRKDLSVTIPERQQNQALPDKIKSLNPILTS
;
A
#
# COMPACT_ATOMS: atom_id res chain seq x y z
N LEU A 1 -11.16 14.05 -7.26
CA LEU A 1 -12.01 13.93 -6.05
C LEU A 1 -11.84 15.20 -5.23
N ASN A 2 -12.84 16.07 -5.25
CA ASN A 2 -12.83 17.28 -4.44
C ASN A 2 -13.15 16.92 -2.97
N MET A 3 -12.24 17.30 -2.10
CA MET A 3 -12.46 17.25 -0.66
C MET A 3 -13.02 18.60 -0.22
N ASP A 4 -14.17 18.60 0.44
CA ASP A 4 -14.72 19.84 0.99
C ASP A 4 -13.82 20.28 2.16
N VAL A 5 -13.24 21.46 2.02
CA VAL A 5 -12.28 22.02 2.99
C VAL A 5 -12.93 22.45 4.30
N PHE A 6 -14.25 22.60 4.32
CA PHE A 6 -15.04 23.01 5.47
C PHE A 6 -15.58 21.85 6.31
N LEU A 7 -15.53 20.62 5.78
CA LEU A 7 -15.91 19.43 6.51
C LEU A 7 -14.71 18.84 7.27
N THR A 8 -15.00 18.22 8.40
CA THR A 8 -14.06 17.36 9.11
C THR A 8 -13.99 16.00 8.41
N PRO A 9 -12.94 15.18 8.62
CA PRO A 9 -12.89 13.79 8.15
C PRO A 9 -14.14 12.99 8.52
N TYR A 10 -14.59 13.09 9.77
CA TYR A 10 -15.80 12.40 10.23
C TYR A 10 -17.03 12.84 9.44
N GLU A 11 -17.30 14.14 9.34
CA GLU A 11 -18.45 14.68 8.61
C GLU A 11 -18.40 14.32 7.12
N SER A 12 -17.22 14.33 6.52
CA SER A 12 -17.04 14.00 5.11
C SER A 12 -17.38 12.52 4.82
N LEU A 13 -17.01 11.59 5.72
CA LEU A 13 -17.39 10.18 5.59
C LEU A 13 -18.87 9.99 5.84
N GLU A 14 -19.44 10.63 6.87
CA GLU A 14 -20.87 10.57 7.16
C GLU A 14 -21.72 11.12 6.01
N PHE A 15 -21.27 12.22 5.40
CA PHE A 15 -21.90 12.81 4.21
C PHE A 15 -21.83 11.84 3.03
N THR A 16 -20.64 11.27 2.77
CA THR A 16 -20.45 10.29 1.69
C THR A 16 -21.34 9.06 1.91
N ALA A 17 -21.39 8.52 3.14
CA ALA A 17 -22.27 7.40 3.49
C ALA A 17 -23.76 7.74 3.24
N GLY A 18 -24.15 8.98 3.55
CA GLY A 18 -25.50 9.45 3.27
C GLY A 18 -25.83 9.50 1.78
N MET A 19 -24.88 9.90 0.93
CA MET A 19 -25.04 9.90 -0.54
C MET A 19 -25.26 8.49 -1.12
N TYR A 20 -24.65 7.48 -0.49
CA TYR A 20 -24.86 6.07 -0.85
C TYR A 20 -26.03 5.41 -0.12
N ASN A 21 -26.89 6.19 0.56
CA ASN A 21 -28.04 5.72 1.33
C ASN A 21 -27.71 4.69 2.41
N ILE A 22 -26.51 4.74 3.00
CA ILE A 22 -26.10 3.84 4.08
C ILE A 22 -26.77 4.28 5.37
N PRO A 23 -27.59 3.43 6.01
CA PRO A 23 -28.24 3.75 7.29
C PRO A 23 -27.19 4.07 8.36
N ARG A 24 -27.47 5.04 9.23
CA ARG A 24 -26.50 5.49 10.25
C ARG A 24 -25.92 4.35 11.11
N LYS A 25 -26.73 3.35 11.43
CA LYS A 25 -26.35 2.18 12.25
C LYS A 25 -25.37 1.21 11.53
N GLU A 26 -25.24 1.34 10.20
CA GLU A 26 -24.42 0.47 9.36
C GLU A 26 -23.13 1.17 8.88
N ARG A 27 -22.95 2.45 9.28
CA ARG A 27 -21.78 3.24 8.87
C ARG A 27 -20.56 2.88 9.69
N LEU A 28 -19.48 2.55 8.99
CA LEU A 28 -18.17 2.19 9.57
C LEU A 28 -17.22 3.40 9.64
N THR A 29 -17.76 4.59 9.90
CA THR A 29 -17.00 5.85 9.85
C THR A 29 -15.79 5.84 10.80
N LYS A 30 -15.95 5.34 12.02
CA LYS A 30 -14.89 5.32 13.03
C LYS A 30 -13.82 4.29 12.67
N GLU A 31 -14.24 3.10 12.26
CA GLU A 31 -13.39 2.01 11.82
C GLU A 31 -12.55 2.43 10.61
N ILE A 32 -13.16 3.08 9.63
CA ILE A 32 -12.46 3.58 8.45
C ILE A 32 -11.43 4.67 8.83
N LEU A 33 -11.78 5.58 9.75
CA LEU A 33 -10.85 6.60 10.23
C LEU A 33 -9.65 5.99 10.98
N GLU A 34 -9.86 4.93 11.72
CA GLU A 34 -8.79 4.18 12.38
C GLU A 34 -7.87 3.49 11.35
N ILE A 35 -8.45 2.82 10.36
CA ILE A 35 -7.74 2.17 9.25
C ILE A 35 -6.77 3.14 8.57
N VAL A 36 -7.25 4.32 8.23
CA VAL A 36 -6.43 5.33 7.54
C VAL A 36 -5.60 6.21 8.48
N GLY A 37 -5.62 5.93 9.79
CA GLY A 37 -4.86 6.66 10.82
C GLY A 37 -5.22 8.14 10.92
N LEU A 38 -6.52 8.45 10.89
CA LEU A 38 -7.06 9.82 11.03
C LEU A 38 -7.99 9.98 12.23
N THR A 39 -7.95 9.05 13.18
CA THR A 39 -8.81 9.07 14.38
C THR A 39 -8.62 10.36 15.18
N GLU A 40 -7.38 10.78 15.44
CA GLU A 40 -7.07 12.01 16.18
C GLU A 40 -7.52 13.27 15.43
N GLN A 41 -7.48 13.24 14.10
CA GLN A 41 -7.89 14.37 13.24
C GLN A 41 -9.34 14.30 12.82
N SER A 42 -10.12 13.34 13.33
CA SER A 42 -11.51 13.07 12.91
C SER A 42 -12.42 14.31 12.93
N HIS A 43 -12.16 15.23 13.84
CA HIS A 43 -12.91 16.49 14.02
C HIS A 43 -12.12 17.75 13.66
N ALA A 44 -10.91 17.62 13.11
CA ALA A 44 -10.16 18.76 12.58
C ALA A 44 -10.67 19.14 11.18
N TYR A 45 -10.70 20.43 10.85
CA TYR A 45 -11.11 20.82 9.50
C TYR A 45 -10.17 20.27 8.43
N ALA A 46 -10.72 19.78 7.31
CA ALA A 46 -9.95 19.19 6.22
C ALA A 46 -8.88 20.15 5.63
N ARG A 47 -9.08 21.47 5.74
CA ARG A 47 -8.08 22.47 5.35
C ARG A 47 -6.78 22.40 6.16
N THR A 48 -6.84 21.92 7.41
CA THR A 48 -5.68 21.83 8.31
C THR A 48 -4.89 20.54 8.14
N LEU A 49 -5.41 19.57 7.37
CA LEU A 49 -4.77 18.31 7.12
C LEU A 49 -3.54 18.47 6.20
N SER A 50 -2.48 17.73 6.49
CA SER A 50 -1.32 17.61 5.59
C SER A 50 -1.70 16.96 4.26
N GLY A 51 -0.84 17.06 3.24
CA GLY A 51 -1.07 16.42 1.94
C GLY A 51 -1.27 14.91 2.05
N GLY A 52 -0.45 14.22 2.88
CA GLY A 52 -0.59 12.79 3.14
C GLY A 52 -1.89 12.44 3.86
N MET A 53 -2.31 13.25 4.85
CA MET A 53 -3.61 13.08 5.52
C MET A 53 -4.79 13.24 4.55
N LYS A 54 -4.71 14.23 3.66
CA LYS A 54 -5.72 14.44 2.61
C LYS A 54 -5.82 13.24 1.67
N ARG A 55 -4.68 12.67 1.26
CA ARG A 55 -4.66 11.47 0.42
C ARG A 55 -5.31 10.27 1.14
N ARG A 56 -4.97 10.03 2.38
CA ARG A 56 -5.60 8.98 3.21
C ARG A 56 -7.10 9.18 3.39
N MET A 57 -7.53 10.43 3.51
CA MET A 57 -8.96 10.76 3.56
C MET A 57 -9.68 10.39 2.25
N LEU A 58 -9.04 10.54 1.08
CA LEU A 58 -9.62 10.10 -0.20
C LEU A 58 -9.75 8.57 -0.27
N VAL A 59 -8.76 7.84 0.25
CA VAL A 59 -8.86 6.36 0.39
C VAL A 59 -10.03 6.00 1.30
N ALA A 60 -10.16 6.65 2.47
CA ALA A 60 -11.27 6.46 3.39
C ALA A 60 -12.64 6.67 2.71
N LYS A 61 -12.79 7.74 1.93
CA LYS A 61 -14.04 8.00 1.18
C LYS A 61 -14.37 6.92 0.17
N ALA A 62 -13.36 6.35 -0.48
CA ALA A 62 -13.57 5.27 -1.44
C ALA A 62 -14.04 3.96 -0.76
N MET A 63 -13.73 3.77 0.51
CA MET A 63 -14.12 2.58 1.29
C MET A 63 -15.52 2.65 1.88
N VAL A 64 -16.10 3.86 2.05
CA VAL A 64 -17.35 4.10 2.80
C VAL A 64 -18.51 3.21 2.36
N HIS A 65 -18.66 2.98 1.06
CA HIS A 65 -19.80 2.26 0.48
C HIS A 65 -19.51 0.78 0.17
N SER A 66 -18.40 0.26 0.71
CA SER A 66 -17.97 -1.14 0.55
C SER A 66 -18.07 -1.62 -0.92
N PRO A 67 -17.35 -0.97 -1.86
CA PRO A 67 -17.48 -1.27 -3.29
C PRO A 67 -16.95 -2.66 -3.60
N PRO A 68 -17.51 -3.38 -4.61
CA PRO A 68 -16.97 -4.66 -5.04
C PRO A 68 -15.61 -4.52 -5.77
N ILE A 69 -15.31 -3.33 -6.28
CA ILE A 69 -14.03 -2.99 -6.92
C ILE A 69 -13.55 -1.67 -6.33
N LEU A 70 -12.32 -1.68 -5.79
CA LEU A 70 -11.69 -0.51 -5.20
C LEU A 70 -10.43 -0.15 -6.02
N ILE A 71 -10.40 1.09 -6.55
CA ILE A 71 -9.27 1.60 -7.30
C ILE A 71 -8.52 2.62 -6.44
N LEU A 72 -7.26 2.35 -6.16
CA LEU A 72 -6.38 3.15 -5.31
C LEU A 72 -5.19 3.67 -6.13
N ASP A 73 -5.08 4.98 -6.23
CA ASP A 73 -3.96 5.63 -6.92
C ASP A 73 -2.90 6.07 -5.90
N GLU A 74 -1.75 5.37 -5.90
CA GLU A 74 -0.62 5.55 -4.97
C GLU A 74 -1.07 5.69 -3.49
N PRO A 75 -1.78 4.71 -2.91
CA PRO A 75 -2.46 4.88 -1.63
C PRO A 75 -1.52 5.17 -0.46
N THR A 76 -0.26 4.74 -0.53
CA THR A 76 0.72 4.88 0.55
C THR A 76 1.79 5.93 0.30
N ALA A 77 1.68 6.72 -0.77
CA ALA A 77 2.66 7.76 -1.06
C ALA A 77 2.70 8.82 0.06
N GLY A 78 3.89 9.06 0.61
CA GLY A 78 4.08 10.00 1.72
C GLY A 78 3.54 9.53 3.08
N VAL A 79 3.29 8.24 3.23
CA VAL A 79 2.87 7.61 4.48
C VAL A 79 4.09 6.99 5.18
N ASP A 80 4.18 7.14 6.50
CA ASP A 80 5.22 6.50 7.29
C ASP A 80 5.10 4.96 7.29
N VAL A 81 6.19 4.27 7.64
CA VAL A 81 6.30 2.81 7.53
C VAL A 81 5.24 2.08 8.36
N ALA A 82 5.00 2.53 9.60
CA ALA A 82 4.07 1.85 10.50
C ALA A 82 2.62 1.96 10.01
N LEU A 83 2.25 3.14 9.52
CA LEU A 83 0.91 3.37 8.98
C LEU A 83 0.74 2.71 7.61
N ARG A 84 1.81 2.65 6.79
CA ARG A 84 1.80 1.91 5.52
C ARG A 84 1.45 0.45 5.75
N GLN A 85 2.05 -0.20 6.75
CA GLN A 85 1.75 -1.59 7.09
C GLN A 85 0.28 -1.78 7.46
N LYS A 86 -0.28 -0.90 8.28
CA LYS A 86 -1.72 -0.93 8.62
C LYS A 86 -2.61 -0.81 7.38
N LEU A 87 -2.28 0.09 6.46
CA LEU A 87 -3.04 0.23 5.21
C LEU A 87 -2.94 -1.04 4.36
N TRP A 88 -1.78 -1.66 4.26
CA TRP A 88 -1.59 -2.93 3.55
C TRP A 88 -2.41 -4.06 4.16
N ASP A 89 -2.39 -4.20 5.49
CA ASP A 89 -3.17 -5.22 6.19
C ASP A 89 -4.68 -5.05 5.93
N ASN A 90 -5.16 -3.81 5.88
CA ASN A 90 -6.56 -3.53 5.55
C ASN A 90 -6.89 -3.81 4.08
N VAL A 91 -6.00 -3.45 3.15
CA VAL A 91 -6.17 -3.76 1.72
C VAL A 91 -6.25 -5.28 1.52
N ARG A 92 -5.40 -6.07 2.20
CA ARG A 92 -5.46 -7.53 2.19
C ARG A 92 -6.79 -8.04 2.76
N SER A 93 -7.20 -7.54 3.93
CA SER A 93 -8.46 -7.94 4.55
C SER A 93 -9.68 -7.66 3.67
N LEU A 94 -9.70 -6.53 2.96
CA LEU A 94 -10.75 -6.22 1.98
C LEU A 94 -10.71 -7.20 0.79
N ASN A 95 -9.54 -7.52 0.29
CA ASN A 95 -9.39 -8.49 -0.80
C ASN A 95 -9.83 -9.89 -0.35
N ASP A 96 -9.42 -10.34 0.83
CA ASP A 96 -9.83 -11.63 1.43
C ASP A 96 -11.35 -11.71 1.63
N SER A 97 -12.02 -10.57 1.86
CA SER A 97 -13.48 -10.48 1.94
C SER A 97 -14.18 -10.44 0.58
N GLY A 98 -13.43 -10.52 -0.53
CA GLY A 98 -13.96 -10.60 -1.89
C GLY A 98 -13.98 -9.28 -2.67
N VAL A 99 -13.39 -8.20 -2.14
CA VAL A 99 -13.24 -6.93 -2.87
C VAL A 99 -12.10 -7.05 -3.87
N THR A 100 -12.35 -6.75 -5.13
CA THR A 100 -11.29 -6.65 -6.14
C THR A 100 -10.54 -5.33 -5.97
N ILE A 101 -9.21 -5.39 -5.78
CA ILE A 101 -8.38 -4.20 -5.59
C ILE A 101 -7.53 -3.96 -6.84
N VAL A 102 -7.59 -2.76 -7.37
CA VAL A 102 -6.67 -2.25 -8.39
C VAL A 102 -5.90 -1.10 -7.78
N LEU A 103 -4.58 -1.21 -7.70
CA LEU A 103 -3.75 -0.13 -7.17
C LEU A 103 -2.65 0.27 -8.17
N THR A 104 -2.31 1.55 -8.18
CA THR A 104 -1.10 2.05 -8.82
C THR A 104 -0.05 2.33 -7.75
N THR A 105 1.18 2.01 -8.03
CA THR A 105 2.30 2.30 -7.13
C THR A 105 3.61 2.41 -7.91
N HIS A 106 4.54 3.18 -7.39
CA HIS A 106 5.94 3.18 -7.84
C HIS A 106 6.87 2.46 -6.83
N TYR A 107 6.30 1.91 -5.75
CA TYR A 107 7.02 1.10 -4.77
C TYR A 107 6.91 -0.38 -5.12
N LEU A 108 8.03 -1.00 -5.49
CA LEU A 108 8.08 -2.43 -5.82
C LEU A 108 7.65 -3.31 -4.64
N GLU A 109 8.01 -2.91 -3.41
CA GLU A 109 7.62 -3.61 -2.18
C GLU A 109 6.09 -3.69 -2.03
N GLU A 110 5.37 -2.62 -2.34
CA GLU A 110 3.90 -2.59 -2.28
C GLU A 110 3.27 -3.54 -3.30
N ALA A 111 3.79 -3.55 -4.53
CA ALA A 111 3.34 -4.49 -5.55
C ALA A 111 3.67 -5.94 -5.17
N GLU A 112 4.85 -6.20 -4.59
CA GLU A 112 5.27 -7.53 -4.12
C GLU A 112 4.40 -8.02 -2.95
N GLU A 113 4.02 -7.14 -2.05
CA GLU A 113 3.24 -7.48 -0.86
C GLU A 113 1.73 -7.65 -1.14
N LEU A 114 1.15 -6.81 -1.99
CA LEU A 114 -0.31 -6.71 -2.13
C LEU A 114 -0.86 -7.34 -3.41
N CYS A 115 -0.07 -7.44 -4.49
CA CYS A 115 -0.62 -7.81 -5.79
C CYS A 115 -0.43 -9.30 -6.10
N ASP A 116 -1.45 -9.93 -6.68
CA ASP A 116 -1.36 -11.26 -7.30
C ASP A 116 -0.93 -11.15 -8.76
N HIS A 117 -1.33 -10.06 -9.41
CA HIS A 117 -1.03 -9.75 -10.81
C HIS A 117 -0.46 -8.34 -10.93
N VAL A 118 0.61 -8.18 -11.71
CA VAL A 118 1.32 -6.92 -11.88
C VAL A 118 1.38 -6.55 -13.36
N ALA A 119 1.03 -5.31 -13.66
CA ALA A 119 1.26 -4.69 -14.96
C ALA A 119 2.27 -3.54 -14.82
N ILE A 120 3.30 -3.55 -15.66
CA ILE A 120 4.31 -2.49 -15.73
C ILE A 120 3.98 -1.58 -16.90
N LEU A 121 3.76 -0.30 -16.60
CA LEU A 121 3.47 0.72 -17.60
C LEU A 121 4.70 1.61 -17.82
N ASN A 122 4.98 1.92 -19.09
CA ASN A 122 6.00 2.87 -19.47
C ASN A 122 5.50 3.71 -20.66
N HIS A 123 5.57 5.03 -20.57
CA HIS A 123 5.10 5.97 -21.59
C HIS A 123 3.68 5.69 -22.13
N GLY A 124 2.76 5.24 -21.26
CA GLY A 124 1.37 4.94 -21.61
C GLY A 124 1.15 3.56 -22.23
N GLU A 125 2.19 2.74 -22.39
CA GLU A 125 2.14 1.39 -22.91
C GLU A 125 2.34 0.35 -21.82
N VAL A 126 1.62 -0.78 -21.90
CA VAL A 126 1.82 -1.92 -21.00
C VAL A 126 3.00 -2.75 -21.49
N MET A 127 4.13 -2.63 -20.82
CA MET A 127 5.36 -3.37 -21.14
C MET A 127 5.29 -4.84 -20.72
N VAL A 128 4.69 -5.10 -19.57
CA VAL A 128 4.57 -6.44 -18.96
C VAL A 128 3.23 -6.52 -18.25
N SER A 129 2.58 -7.67 -18.35
CA SER A 129 1.39 -8.01 -17.56
C SER A 129 1.46 -9.49 -17.23
N LYS A 130 1.74 -9.83 -15.96
CA LYS A 130 1.99 -11.20 -15.49
C LYS A 130 1.54 -11.39 -14.05
N THR A 131 1.40 -12.66 -13.64
CA THR A 131 1.30 -12.96 -12.21
C THR A 131 2.58 -12.55 -11.48
N LYS A 132 2.46 -12.20 -10.19
CA LYS A 132 3.63 -11.89 -9.34
C LYS A 132 4.69 -13.00 -9.41
N SER A 133 4.27 -14.27 -9.32
CA SER A 133 5.17 -15.40 -9.35
C SER A 133 5.96 -15.51 -10.67
N ASP A 134 5.31 -15.26 -11.81
CA ASP A 134 5.97 -15.32 -13.12
C ASP A 134 6.86 -14.10 -13.36
N LEU A 135 6.47 -12.94 -12.84
CA LEU A 135 7.31 -11.74 -12.88
C LEU A 135 8.60 -11.95 -12.08
N LEU A 136 8.51 -12.48 -10.86
CA LEU A 136 9.68 -12.77 -10.02
C LEU A 136 10.60 -13.82 -10.65
N LYS A 137 10.06 -14.86 -11.30
CA LYS A 137 10.86 -15.84 -12.05
C LYS A 137 11.57 -15.22 -13.25
N SER A 138 10.93 -14.25 -13.92
CA SER A 138 11.49 -13.58 -15.10
C SER A 138 12.48 -12.47 -14.75
N ALA A 139 12.47 -11.95 -13.54
CA ALA A 139 13.33 -10.85 -13.08
C ALA A 139 14.81 -11.25 -12.87
N GLY A 140 15.17 -12.53 -13.07
CA GLY A 140 16.54 -13.01 -13.03
C GLY A 140 17.11 -13.22 -11.63
N ARG A 141 18.46 -13.21 -11.52
CA ARG A 141 19.20 -13.52 -10.30
C ARG A 141 18.87 -12.56 -9.15
N LYS A 142 18.65 -13.14 -7.95
CA LYS A 142 18.74 -12.37 -6.71
C LYS A 142 20.20 -12.32 -6.29
N ASP A 143 20.79 -11.14 -6.24
CA ASP A 143 22.13 -10.95 -5.70
C ASP A 143 22.02 -10.68 -4.20
N LEU A 144 22.65 -11.55 -3.40
CA LEU A 144 22.79 -11.35 -1.97
C LEU A 144 24.17 -10.77 -1.68
N SER A 145 24.23 -9.52 -1.23
CA SER A 145 25.48 -8.91 -0.77
C SER A 145 25.62 -9.10 0.74
N VAL A 146 26.71 -9.73 1.16
CA VAL A 146 27.02 -9.92 2.57
C VAL A 146 28.35 -9.25 2.88
N THR A 147 28.33 -8.26 3.78
CA THR A 147 29.54 -7.60 4.26
C THR A 147 30.11 -8.39 5.43
N ILE A 148 31.36 -8.87 5.28
CA ILE A 148 32.06 -9.60 6.34
C ILE A 148 33.00 -8.63 7.08
N PRO A 149 32.93 -8.55 8.43
CA PRO A 149 33.86 -7.73 9.20
C PRO A 149 35.33 -8.10 8.95
N GLU A 150 36.22 -7.13 8.89
CA GLU A 150 37.67 -7.32 8.58
C GLU A 150 38.34 -8.44 9.40
N ARG A 151 37.94 -8.61 10.67
CA ARG A 151 38.48 -9.67 11.55
C ARG A 151 38.17 -11.10 11.08
N GLN A 152 37.26 -11.29 10.15
CA GLN A 152 36.80 -12.60 9.63
C GLN A 152 37.17 -12.81 8.16
N GLN A 153 37.75 -11.82 7.49
CA GLN A 153 38.06 -11.88 6.05
C GLN A 153 39.07 -13.00 5.68
N ASN A 154 39.87 -13.45 6.63
CA ASN A 154 40.85 -14.53 6.44
C ASN A 154 40.29 -15.93 6.75
N GLN A 155 39.01 -16.07 7.08
CA GLN A 155 38.40 -17.38 7.30
C GLN A 155 37.83 -17.95 6.00
N ALA A 156 38.05 -19.24 5.77
CA ALA A 156 37.46 -19.92 4.62
C ALA A 156 35.94 -19.86 4.66
N LEU A 157 35.32 -19.48 3.54
CA LEU A 157 33.87 -19.46 3.42
C LEU A 157 33.27 -20.83 3.72
N PRO A 158 32.20 -20.93 4.50
CA PRO A 158 31.46 -22.17 4.72
C PRO A 158 31.06 -22.82 3.40
N ASP A 159 31.10 -24.15 3.33
CA ASP A 159 30.83 -24.90 2.10
C ASP A 159 29.43 -24.61 1.50
N LYS A 160 28.45 -24.32 2.34
CA LYS A 160 27.13 -23.90 1.91
C LYS A 160 27.13 -22.56 1.15
N ILE A 161 28.06 -21.66 1.46
CA ILE A 161 28.21 -20.37 0.76
C ILE A 161 29.04 -20.56 -0.53
N LYS A 162 30.05 -21.41 -0.49
CA LYS A 162 30.84 -21.74 -1.69
C LYS A 162 29.99 -22.35 -2.82
N SER A 163 28.99 -23.16 -2.46
CA SER A 163 28.07 -23.77 -3.43
C SER A 163 27.19 -22.74 -4.17
N LEU A 164 27.08 -21.51 -3.69
CA LEU A 164 26.34 -20.41 -4.31
C LEU A 164 27.17 -19.59 -5.31
N ASN A 165 28.44 -19.97 -5.57
CA ASN A 165 29.37 -19.24 -6.43
C ASN A 165 29.48 -17.74 -6.08
N PRO A 166 29.89 -17.39 -4.85
CA PRO A 166 29.97 -16.00 -4.42
C PRO A 166 31.06 -15.24 -5.19
N ILE A 167 30.76 -14.01 -5.58
CA ILE A 167 31.74 -13.07 -6.13
C ILE A 167 32.31 -12.29 -4.96
N LEU A 168 33.61 -12.44 -4.70
CA LEU A 168 34.32 -11.65 -3.67
C LEU A 168 34.67 -10.29 -4.29
N THR A 169 34.13 -9.23 -3.71
CA THR A 169 34.53 -7.83 -4.03
C THR A 169 35.30 -7.28 -2.87
N SER A 170 36.47 -6.72 -3.14
CA SER A 170 37.35 -6.03 -2.16
C SER A 170 36.79 -4.67 -1.77
#